data_5385d2629a8aacc2c23b3c5db2858bf8
#
_entry.id   5385d2629a8aacc2c23b3c5db2858bf8
#
_cell.length_a   1.000
_cell.length_b   1.000
_cell.length_c   1.000
_cell.angle_alpha   90.00
_cell.angle_beta   90.00
_cell.angle_gamma   90.00
#
_symmetry.space_group_name_H-M   'P 1'
#
loop_
_entity.id
_entity.type
_entity.pdbx_description
1 polymer ?
#
loop_
_entity_poly.entity_id
_entity_poly.type
_entity_poly.pdbx_seq_one_letter_code
_entity_poly.pdbx_strand_id
1 'polypeptide(L)'
;MSDYIISQIYPSDILANKQINELLLAEGIRRDANLDYTCDMYDDEMNIIATGSCFGNTLRCMAVSNAHQGEGLMNQIVTHLISVQFERG
;
A
#
# COMPACT_ATOMS: atom_id res chain seq x y z
N MET A 1 -8.40 -19.20 -5.02
CA MET A 1 -7.35 -18.17 -4.99
C MET A 1 -7.98 -16.83 -5.28
N SER A 2 -7.89 -15.91 -4.35
CA SER A 2 -8.48 -14.60 -4.56
C SER A 2 -7.41 -13.64 -5.11
N ASP A 3 -7.78 -12.96 -6.19
CA ASP A 3 -6.94 -11.91 -6.75
C ASP A 3 -7.39 -10.59 -6.15
N TYR A 4 -6.50 -9.98 -5.39
CA TYR A 4 -6.79 -8.67 -4.79
C TYR A 4 -6.47 -7.57 -5.78
N ILE A 5 -7.25 -6.51 -5.72
CA ILE A 5 -7.08 -5.36 -6.62
C ILE A 5 -6.09 -4.38 -6.01
N ILE A 6 -5.11 -3.95 -6.78
CA ILE A 6 -4.18 -2.90 -6.38
C ILE A 6 -4.68 -1.59 -6.98
N SER A 7 -4.85 -0.58 -6.14
CA SER A 7 -5.33 0.74 -6.55
C SER A 7 -4.37 1.82 -6.10
N GLN A 8 -4.28 2.88 -6.90
CA GLN A 8 -3.56 4.08 -6.49
C GLN A 8 -4.45 4.91 -5.56
N ILE A 9 -3.85 5.46 -4.51
CA ILE A 9 -4.55 6.29 -3.54
C ILE A 9 -4.08 7.73 -3.67
N TYR A 10 -5.03 8.64 -3.75
CA TYR A 10 -4.77 10.08 -3.86
C TYR A 10 -5.03 10.77 -2.53
N PRO A 11 -4.42 11.95 -2.29
CA PRO A 11 -4.64 12.69 -1.04
C PRO A 11 -6.12 13.00 -0.76
N SER A 12 -6.95 13.09 -1.81
CA SER A 12 -8.38 13.35 -1.67
C SER A 12 -9.20 12.14 -1.22
N ASP A 13 -8.60 10.95 -1.21
CA ASP A 13 -9.28 9.72 -0.79
C ASP A 13 -9.27 9.61 0.74
N ILE A 14 -10.11 10.40 1.39
CA ILE A 14 -10.08 10.56 2.85
C ILE A 14 -10.26 9.24 3.59
N LEU A 15 -11.26 8.45 3.20
CA LEU A 15 -11.56 7.20 3.88
C LEU A 15 -10.44 6.18 3.68
N ALA A 16 -9.94 6.06 2.46
CA ALA A 16 -8.84 5.13 2.15
C ALA A 16 -7.58 5.52 2.92
N ASN A 17 -7.26 6.82 2.97
CA ASN A 17 -6.09 7.29 3.70
C ASN A 17 -6.21 7.01 5.19
N LYS A 18 -7.42 7.13 5.75
CA LYS A 18 -7.65 6.80 7.15
C LYS A 18 -7.38 5.31 7.42
N GLN A 19 -7.86 4.44 6.55
CA GLN A 19 -7.64 2.99 6.69
C GLN A 19 -6.17 2.64 6.54
N ILE A 20 -5.47 3.29 5.62
CA ILE A 20 -4.02 3.09 5.44
C ILE A 20 -3.27 3.49 6.71
N ASN A 21 -3.61 4.64 7.28
CA ASN A 21 -2.98 5.10 8.52
C ASN A 21 -3.21 4.12 9.66
N GLU A 22 -4.41 3.58 9.77
CA GLU A 22 -4.73 2.59 10.79
C GLU A 22 -3.94 1.30 10.61
N LEU A 23 -3.81 0.84 9.36
CA LEU A 23 -3.02 -0.35 9.06
C LEU A 23 -1.55 -0.14 9.41
N LEU A 24 -0.97 0.99 9.00
CA LEU A 24 0.43 1.29 9.28
C LEU A 24 0.68 1.38 10.78
N LEU A 25 -0.23 2.04 11.50
CA LEU A 25 -0.11 2.18 12.95
C LEU A 25 -0.16 0.82 13.64
N ALA A 26 -1.06 -0.07 13.18
CA ALA A 26 -1.16 -1.42 13.74
C ALA A 26 0.12 -2.23 13.55
N GLU A 27 0.87 -1.94 12.49
CA GLU A 27 2.15 -2.62 12.21
C GLU A 27 3.35 -1.84 12.74
N GLY A 28 3.12 -0.79 13.52
CA GLY A 28 4.19 0.00 14.12
C GLY A 28 4.97 0.86 13.14
N ILE A 29 4.36 1.21 12.03
CA ILE A 29 5.01 1.99 10.98
C ILE A 29 4.44 3.41 10.95
N ARG A 30 5.34 4.40 10.96
CA ARG A 30 4.94 5.79 10.85
C ARG A 30 4.82 6.17 9.39
N ARG A 31 3.70 6.79 9.02
CA ARG A 31 3.51 7.25 7.65
C ARG A 31 4.24 8.56 7.39
N ASP A 32 5.02 8.58 6.31
CA ASP A 32 5.75 9.79 5.90
C ASP A 32 4.78 10.81 5.32
N ALA A 33 5.09 12.09 5.51
CA ALA A 33 4.26 13.18 5.00
C ALA A 33 4.45 13.42 3.49
N ASN A 34 5.64 13.14 2.97
CA ASN A 34 6.01 13.47 1.60
C ASN A 34 6.16 12.21 0.76
N LEU A 35 5.04 11.68 0.26
CA LEU A 35 5.05 10.50 -0.57
C LEU A 35 4.61 10.88 -1.98
N ASP A 36 5.31 10.35 -3.00
CA ASP A 36 5.01 10.61 -4.40
C ASP A 36 3.86 9.76 -4.92
N TYR A 37 3.73 8.57 -4.38
CA TYR A 37 2.76 7.60 -4.86
C TYR A 37 2.41 6.66 -3.72
N THR A 38 1.13 6.38 -3.56
CA THR A 38 0.64 5.41 -2.58
C THR A 38 -0.34 4.47 -3.26
N CYS A 39 -0.21 3.18 -2.99
CA CYS A 39 -1.17 2.19 -3.46
C CYS A 39 -1.66 1.35 -2.30
N ASP A 40 -2.76 0.66 -2.53
CA ASP A 40 -3.30 -0.28 -1.55
C ASP A 40 -3.87 -1.50 -2.25
N MET A 41 -4.19 -2.53 -1.45
CA MET A 41 -4.88 -3.71 -1.93
C MET A 41 -6.12 -3.91 -1.08
N TYR A 42 -7.22 -4.24 -1.75
CA TYR A 42 -8.51 -4.48 -1.12
C TYR A 42 -8.88 -5.96 -1.17
N ASP A 43 -9.55 -6.42 -0.11
CA ASP A 43 -10.20 -7.73 -0.14
C ASP A 43 -11.59 -7.61 -0.77
N ASP A 44 -12.34 -8.72 -0.76
CA ASP A 44 -13.69 -8.76 -1.36
C ASP A 44 -14.69 -7.88 -0.62
N GLU A 45 -14.39 -7.49 0.61
CA GLU A 45 -15.27 -6.66 1.42
C GLU A 45 -14.81 -5.19 1.43
N MET A 46 -13.90 -4.84 0.54
CA MET A 46 -13.37 -3.48 0.41
C MET A 46 -12.56 -3.00 1.62
N ASN A 47 -11.98 -3.95 2.38
CA ASN A 47 -11.04 -3.62 3.43
C ASN A 47 -9.64 -3.51 2.85
N ILE A 48 -8.88 -2.51 3.29
CA ILE A 48 -7.49 -2.38 2.86
C ILE A 48 -6.65 -3.38 3.65
N ILE A 49 -6.03 -4.32 2.95
CA ILE A 49 -5.26 -5.40 3.55
C ILE A 49 -3.76 -5.25 3.36
N ALA A 50 -3.34 -4.35 2.47
CA ALA A 50 -1.94 -4.06 2.25
C ALA A 50 -1.79 -2.67 1.67
N THR A 51 -0.65 -2.05 1.91
CA THR A 51 -0.35 -0.73 1.36
C THR A 51 1.15 -0.61 1.11
N GLY A 52 1.51 0.30 0.23
CA GLY A 52 2.89 0.64 -0.03
C GLY A 52 2.97 1.98 -0.72
N SER A 53 4.09 2.65 -0.53
CA SER A 53 4.29 3.99 -1.07
C SER A 53 5.71 4.12 -1.59
N CYS A 54 5.95 5.17 -2.36
CA CYS A 54 7.31 5.49 -2.75
C CYS A 54 7.55 6.99 -2.67
N PHE A 55 8.84 7.32 -2.49
CA PHE A 55 9.34 8.69 -2.51
C PHE A 55 10.63 8.67 -3.32
N GLY A 56 10.62 9.28 -4.51
CA GLY A 56 11.74 9.16 -5.43
C GLY A 56 11.98 7.70 -5.79
N ASN A 57 13.18 7.20 -5.53
CA ASN A 57 13.56 5.81 -5.81
C ASN A 57 13.43 4.90 -4.58
N THR A 58 12.83 5.37 -3.50
CA THR A 58 12.73 4.64 -2.25
C THR A 58 11.32 4.11 -2.03
N LEU A 59 11.20 2.85 -1.64
CA LEU A 59 9.92 2.27 -1.22
C LEU A 59 9.75 2.55 0.27
N ARG A 60 8.57 3.04 0.67
CA ARG A 60 8.33 3.48 2.04
C ARG A 60 6.93 3.09 2.50
N CYS A 61 6.74 3.07 3.81
CA CYS A 61 5.42 2.86 4.43
C CYS A 61 4.73 1.60 3.91
N MET A 62 5.47 0.49 3.86
CA MET A 62 4.99 -0.79 3.35
C MET A 62 4.41 -1.61 4.50
N ALA A 63 3.19 -2.10 4.34
CA ALA A 63 2.56 -2.92 5.37
C ALA A 63 1.56 -3.89 4.77
N VAL A 64 1.45 -5.07 5.40
CA VAL A 64 0.43 -6.06 5.08
C VAL A 64 -0.31 -6.38 6.37
N SER A 65 -1.64 -6.42 6.31
CA SER A 65 -2.47 -6.77 7.44
C SER A 65 -2.02 -8.11 8.05
N ASN A 66 -2.01 -8.18 9.38
CA ASN A 66 -1.56 -9.37 10.09
C ASN A 66 -2.32 -10.62 9.66
N ALA A 67 -3.60 -10.50 9.35
CA ALA A 67 -4.43 -11.62 8.91
C ALA A 67 -4.05 -12.13 7.52
N HIS A 68 -3.32 -11.35 6.75
CA HIS A 68 -2.96 -11.68 5.37
C HIS A 68 -1.48 -11.86 5.14
N GLN A 69 -0.69 -11.90 6.20
CA GLN A 69 0.75 -12.16 6.07
C GLN A 69 0.97 -13.60 5.63
N GLY A 70 1.99 -13.80 4.79
CA GLY A 70 2.28 -15.12 4.25
C GLY A 70 1.60 -15.41 2.91
N GLU A 71 0.78 -14.50 2.40
CA GLU A 71 0.10 -14.67 1.11
C GLU A 71 0.87 -14.08 -0.07
N GLY A 72 2.06 -13.55 0.17
CA GLY A 72 2.86 -12.95 -0.89
C GLY A 72 2.43 -11.55 -1.30
N LEU A 73 1.59 -10.88 -0.49
CA LEU A 73 1.08 -9.57 -0.84
C LEU A 73 2.18 -8.50 -0.86
N MET A 74 3.15 -8.60 0.03
CA MET A 74 4.26 -7.65 0.06
C MET A 74 5.02 -7.69 -1.28
N ASN A 75 5.25 -8.88 -1.82
CA ASN A 75 5.92 -9.03 -3.11
C ASN A 75 5.10 -8.41 -4.25
N GLN A 76 3.79 -8.53 -4.20
CA GLN A 76 2.91 -7.93 -5.20
C GLN A 76 2.97 -6.41 -5.12
N ILE A 77 2.94 -5.85 -3.91
CA ILE A 77 3.06 -4.40 -3.71
C ILE A 77 4.42 -3.90 -4.21
N VAL A 78 5.51 -4.58 -3.84
CA VAL A 78 6.86 -4.19 -4.26
C VAL A 78 6.98 -4.21 -5.78
N THR A 79 6.49 -5.27 -6.42
CA THR A 79 6.53 -5.40 -7.87
C THR A 79 5.77 -4.25 -8.54
N HIS A 80 4.59 -3.93 -8.01
CA HIS A 80 3.79 -2.83 -8.53
C HIS A 80 4.51 -1.48 -8.39
N LEU A 81 5.08 -1.21 -7.23
CA LEU A 81 5.78 0.05 -6.99
C LEU A 81 7.04 0.20 -7.86
N ILE A 82 7.78 -0.89 -8.05
CA ILE A 82 8.95 -0.88 -8.93
C ILE A 82 8.51 -0.56 -10.36
N SER A 83 7.41 -1.15 -10.80
CA SER A 83 6.83 -0.88 -12.12
C SER A 83 6.49 0.61 -12.27
N VAL A 84 5.86 1.19 -11.25
CA VAL A 84 5.49 2.60 -11.25
C VAL A 84 6.73 3.49 -11.32
N GLN A 85 7.75 3.18 -10.53
CA GLN A 85 9.00 3.95 -10.52
C GLN A 85 9.70 3.88 -11.89
N PHE A 86 9.68 2.70 -12.49
CA PHE A 86 10.28 2.50 -13.80
C PHE A 86 9.58 3.33 -14.87
N GLU A 87 8.26 3.35 -14.86
CA GLU A 87 7.47 4.12 -15.81
C GLU A 87 7.63 5.62 -15.63
N ARG A 88 7.82 6.08 -14.40
CA ARG A 88 7.97 7.50 -14.09
C ARG A 88 9.39 8.01 -14.32
N GLY A 89 10.34 7.11 -14.25
CA GLY A 89 11.74 7.43 -14.38
C GLY A 89 12.14 7.64 -15.80
#